data_07cb579bed430879b7f381e549b83c94
#
_entry.id   07cb579bed430879b7f381e549b83c94
#
_cell.length_a   1.000
_cell.length_b   1.000
_cell.length_c   1.000
_cell.angle_alpha   90.00
_cell.angle_beta   90.00
_cell.angle_gamma   90.00
#
_symmetry.space_group_name_H-M   'P 1'
#
loop_
_entity.id
_entity.type
_entity.pdbx_description
1 polymer ?
#
loop_
_entity_poly.entity_id
_entity_poly.type
_entity_poly.pdbx_seq_one_letter_code
_entity_poly.pdbx_strand_id
1 'polypeptide(L)'
;TDRERLQILEVLESQLLATKARREVTLSNSVPMALRFDPRLPGFQMPADGTPHRSKPQTALPDSDEDIAFAHLPELSSWIEAGVLSSERITSIYLKRIEAFDPDLNCFATVTPDIALTQARAMDALLRQGRYLGPLHGIPYGLKDLFDTAGVETAWGAEAFRGRVPDQDATIVGKLRDAGAVLLGKT
;
A
#
# COMPACT_ATOMS: atom_id res chain seq x y z
N THR A 1 19.89 32.97 14.86
CA THR A 1 20.14 34.36 15.27
C THR A 1 18.95 34.90 16.06
N ASP A 2 19.16 35.92 16.90
CA ASP A 2 18.06 36.54 17.67
C ASP A 2 16.96 37.08 16.76
N ARG A 3 17.29 37.54 15.57
CA ARG A 3 16.34 37.99 14.55
C ARG A 3 15.41 36.85 14.06
N GLU A 4 15.95 35.66 13.80
CA GLU A 4 15.15 34.50 13.41
C GLU A 4 14.24 34.05 14.54
N ARG A 5 14.74 34.10 15.78
CA ARG A 5 13.95 33.77 16.96
C ARG A 5 12.78 34.72 17.15
N LEU A 6 12.97 36.02 16.93
CA LEU A 6 11.88 37.01 16.99
C LEU A 6 10.84 36.80 15.89
N GLN A 7 11.27 36.46 14.66
CA GLN A 7 10.34 36.13 13.56
C GLN A 7 9.51 34.88 13.86
N ILE A 8 10.13 33.86 14.45
CA ILE A 8 9.41 32.65 14.86
C ILE A 8 8.39 32.95 15.94
N LEU A 9 8.72 33.81 16.92
CA LEU A 9 7.79 34.17 17.99
C LEU A 9 6.58 34.94 17.47
N GLU A 10 6.76 35.88 16.52
CA GLU A 10 5.64 36.60 15.89
C GLU A 10 4.70 35.69 15.13
N VAL A 11 5.26 34.72 14.36
CA VAL A 11 4.46 33.72 13.65
C VAL A 11 3.71 32.82 14.65
N LEU A 12 4.38 32.43 15.73
CA LEU A 12 3.78 31.55 16.76
C LEU A 12 2.60 32.26 17.47
N GLU A 13 2.72 33.55 17.80
CA GLU A 13 1.62 34.32 18.41
C GLU A 13 0.41 34.39 17.49
N SER A 14 0.63 34.71 16.21
CA SER A 14 -0.46 34.75 15.22
C SER A 14 -1.16 33.42 15.04
N GLN A 15 -0.40 32.30 15.03
CA GLN A 15 -0.95 30.95 14.96
C GLN A 15 -1.71 30.55 16.21
N LEU A 16 -1.25 30.96 17.39
CA LEU A 16 -1.95 30.72 18.65
C LEU A 16 -3.30 31.46 18.70
N LEU A 17 -3.35 32.72 18.25
CA LEU A 17 -4.58 33.48 18.17
C LEU A 17 -5.56 32.85 17.18
N ALA A 18 -5.08 32.46 15.98
CA ALA A 18 -5.91 31.78 14.99
C ALA A 18 -6.42 30.43 15.49
N THR A 19 -5.61 29.70 16.25
CA THR A 19 -6.00 28.40 16.84
C THR A 19 -7.06 28.60 17.93
N LYS A 20 -6.93 29.60 18.79
CA LYS A 20 -7.94 29.95 19.80
C LYS A 20 -9.26 30.27 19.13
N ALA A 21 -9.25 31.18 18.15
CA ALA A 21 -10.46 31.56 17.40
C ALA A 21 -11.16 30.38 16.73
N ARG A 22 -10.38 29.43 16.14
CA ARG A 22 -10.94 28.20 15.54
C ARG A 22 -11.58 27.27 16.57
N ARG A 23 -11.04 27.20 17.80
CA ARG A 23 -11.60 26.38 18.87
C ARG A 23 -12.91 26.90 19.45
N GLU A 24 -13.19 28.19 19.27
CA GLU A 24 -14.47 28.80 19.66
C GLU A 24 -15.60 28.49 18.68
N VAL A 25 -15.26 28.01 17.47
CA VAL A 25 -16.25 27.63 16.48
C VAL A 25 -16.61 26.14 16.68
N THR A 26 -17.75 25.88 17.25
CA THR A 26 -18.29 24.51 17.38
C THR A 26 -18.87 24.07 16.04
N LEU A 27 -18.19 23.13 15.36
CA LEU A 27 -18.69 22.51 14.15
C LEU A 27 -19.33 21.16 14.49
N SER A 28 -20.55 20.95 14.02
CA SER A 28 -21.18 19.63 14.08
C SER A 28 -20.47 18.68 13.11
N ASN A 29 -20.39 17.39 13.48
CA ASN A 29 -19.87 16.34 12.57
C ASN A 29 -20.68 16.20 11.28
N SER A 30 -21.88 16.79 11.19
CA SER A 30 -22.69 16.86 9.99
C SER A 30 -22.32 18.00 9.03
N VAL A 31 -21.44 18.92 9.45
CA VAL A 31 -20.98 20.02 8.57
C VAL A 31 -20.04 19.43 7.53
N PRO A 32 -20.37 19.50 6.23
CA PRO A 32 -19.50 19.01 5.18
C PRO A 32 -18.20 19.82 5.12
N MET A 33 -17.11 19.19 4.70
CA MET A 33 -15.83 19.88 4.48
C MET A 33 -16.01 21.00 3.44
N ALA A 34 -15.38 22.16 3.69
CA ALA A 34 -15.45 23.32 2.80
C ALA A 34 -14.91 23.03 1.39
N LEU A 35 -13.97 22.09 1.27
CA LEU A 35 -13.44 21.61 0.00
C LEU A 35 -13.74 20.12 -0.12
N ARG A 36 -14.58 19.79 -1.10
CA ARG A 36 -14.81 18.41 -1.51
C ARG A 36 -13.97 18.16 -2.77
N PHE A 37 -12.90 17.38 -2.61
CA PHE A 37 -12.16 16.91 -3.77
C PHE A 37 -13.01 15.86 -4.50
N ASP A 38 -13.35 16.15 -5.75
CA ASP A 38 -13.99 15.20 -6.65
C ASP A 38 -13.00 14.94 -7.81
N PRO A 39 -12.36 13.76 -7.86
CA PRO A 39 -11.40 13.44 -8.91
C PRO A 39 -12.05 13.21 -10.27
N ARG A 40 -13.37 13.19 -10.34
CA ARG A 40 -14.10 12.96 -11.59
C ARG A 40 -14.04 14.20 -12.48
N LEU A 41 -13.78 13.99 -13.75
CA LEU A 41 -13.86 15.07 -14.74
C LEU A 41 -15.28 15.63 -14.83
N PRO A 42 -15.47 16.93 -15.16
CA PRO A 42 -16.77 17.50 -15.41
C PRO A 42 -17.53 16.66 -16.45
N GLY A 43 -18.76 16.27 -16.12
CA GLY A 43 -19.61 15.43 -16.99
C GLY A 43 -19.39 13.91 -16.85
N PHE A 44 -18.47 13.46 -15.97
CA PHE A 44 -18.33 12.03 -15.68
C PHE A 44 -19.61 11.48 -15.06
N GLN A 45 -20.15 10.45 -15.66
CA GLN A 45 -21.26 9.67 -15.12
C GLN A 45 -20.77 8.28 -14.72
N MET A 46 -21.11 7.85 -13.51
CA MET A 46 -20.82 6.47 -13.11
C MET A 46 -21.60 5.52 -14.02
N PRO A 47 -20.99 4.43 -14.50
CA PRO A 47 -21.70 3.37 -15.20
C PRO A 47 -22.90 2.90 -14.34
N ALA A 48 -24.04 2.72 -14.97
CA ALA A 48 -25.30 2.42 -14.27
C ALA A 48 -25.26 1.06 -13.54
N ASP A 49 -24.41 0.15 -13.99
CA ASP A 49 -24.28 -1.20 -13.44
C ASP A 49 -23.23 -1.32 -12.33
N GLY A 50 -22.42 -0.28 -12.12
CA GLY A 50 -21.36 -0.30 -11.10
C GLY A 50 -20.31 -1.41 -11.26
N THR A 51 -20.40 -2.18 -12.33
CA THR A 51 -19.49 -3.31 -12.59
C THR A 51 -18.18 -2.77 -13.13
N PRO A 52 -17.05 -2.96 -12.44
CA PRO A 52 -15.76 -2.53 -12.97
C PRO A 52 -15.49 -3.28 -14.28
N HIS A 53 -15.34 -2.54 -15.37
CA HIS A 53 -14.89 -3.12 -16.64
C HIS A 53 -13.47 -3.64 -16.45
N ARG A 54 -13.33 -4.94 -16.33
CA ARG A 54 -12.04 -5.62 -16.41
C ARG A 54 -11.78 -5.96 -17.89
N SER A 55 -10.99 -5.14 -18.56
CA SER A 55 -10.25 -5.66 -19.72
C SER A 55 -9.20 -6.63 -19.18
N LYS A 56 -9.35 -7.92 -19.47
CA LYS A 56 -8.24 -8.87 -19.26
C LYS A 56 -7.24 -8.62 -20.38
N PRO A 57 -6.04 -8.10 -20.09
CA PRO A 57 -5.01 -8.00 -21.13
C PRO A 57 -4.68 -9.41 -21.58
N GLN A 58 -4.72 -9.66 -22.88
CA GLN A 58 -4.32 -10.94 -23.49
C GLN A 58 -2.85 -10.86 -23.93
N THR A 59 -1.98 -10.40 -23.05
CA THR A 59 -0.54 -10.36 -23.33
C THR A 59 0.10 -11.69 -22.95
N ALA A 60 1.02 -12.17 -23.79
CA ALA A 60 1.83 -13.32 -23.43
C ALA A 60 2.74 -12.98 -22.23
N LEU A 61 3.02 -13.96 -21.38
CA LEU A 61 3.99 -13.80 -20.31
C LEU A 61 5.38 -13.55 -20.92
N PRO A 62 6.08 -12.46 -20.55
CA PRO A 62 7.45 -12.22 -20.98
C PRO A 62 8.42 -13.29 -20.49
N ASP A 63 9.49 -13.53 -21.25
CA ASP A 63 10.56 -14.46 -20.86
C ASP A 63 11.47 -13.86 -19.77
N SER A 64 11.63 -12.53 -19.78
CA SER A 64 12.49 -11.78 -18.87
C SER A 64 11.80 -11.51 -17.52
N ASP A 65 12.49 -11.81 -16.43
CA ASP A 65 12.04 -11.44 -15.08
C ASP A 65 11.96 -9.91 -14.89
N GLU A 66 12.77 -9.15 -15.63
CA GLU A 66 12.71 -7.69 -15.59
C GLU A 66 11.42 -7.17 -16.22
N ASP A 67 11.05 -7.68 -17.39
CA ASP A 67 9.80 -7.28 -18.06
C ASP A 67 8.57 -7.68 -17.22
N ILE A 68 8.62 -8.84 -16.55
CA ILE A 68 7.57 -9.25 -15.60
C ILE A 68 7.50 -8.25 -14.43
N ALA A 69 8.63 -7.80 -13.90
CA ALA A 69 8.67 -6.88 -12.77
C ALA A 69 8.10 -5.49 -13.10
N PHE A 70 8.14 -5.07 -14.36
CA PHE A 70 7.61 -3.79 -14.83
C PHE A 70 6.22 -3.90 -15.49
N ALA A 71 5.65 -5.10 -15.54
CA ALA A 71 4.30 -5.29 -16.08
C ALA A 71 3.24 -4.59 -15.21
N HIS A 72 2.15 -4.17 -15.84
CA HIS A 72 1.05 -3.54 -15.14
C HIS A 72 0.25 -4.55 -14.29
N LEU A 73 -0.33 -4.08 -13.21
CA LEU A 73 -1.10 -4.92 -12.29
C LEU A 73 -2.18 -5.79 -12.98
N PRO A 74 -2.95 -5.30 -13.98
CA PRO A 74 -3.91 -6.14 -14.69
C PRO A 74 -3.28 -7.31 -15.45
N GLU A 75 -2.06 -7.13 -15.98
CA GLU A 75 -1.30 -8.18 -16.68
C GLU A 75 -0.84 -9.23 -15.68
N LEU A 76 -0.17 -8.82 -14.60
CA LEU A 76 0.25 -9.72 -13.51
C LEU A 76 -0.93 -10.55 -12.98
N SER A 77 -2.06 -9.88 -12.69
CA SER A 77 -3.27 -10.53 -12.22
C SER A 77 -3.82 -11.56 -13.23
N SER A 78 -3.80 -11.22 -14.53
CA SER A 78 -4.26 -12.10 -15.60
C SER A 78 -3.37 -13.34 -15.75
N TRP A 79 -2.05 -13.18 -15.67
CA TRP A 79 -1.09 -14.28 -15.77
C TRP A 79 -1.18 -15.22 -14.55
N ILE A 80 -1.40 -14.66 -13.36
CA ILE A 80 -1.61 -15.49 -12.15
C ILE A 80 -2.93 -16.24 -12.26
N GLU A 81 -4.03 -15.57 -12.61
CA GLU A 81 -5.35 -16.20 -12.79
C GLU A 81 -5.30 -17.34 -13.82
N ALA A 82 -4.53 -17.16 -14.91
CA ALA A 82 -4.32 -18.17 -15.94
C ALA A 82 -3.33 -19.30 -15.53
N GLY A 83 -2.66 -19.15 -14.38
CA GLY A 83 -1.68 -20.12 -13.89
C GLY A 83 -0.36 -20.15 -14.69
N VAL A 84 -0.10 -19.16 -15.57
CA VAL A 84 1.14 -19.06 -16.35
C VAL A 84 2.26 -18.35 -15.58
N LEU A 85 1.91 -17.52 -14.57
CA LEU A 85 2.82 -16.92 -13.62
C LEU A 85 2.44 -17.38 -12.21
N SER A 86 3.37 -17.94 -11.45
CA SER A 86 3.10 -18.27 -10.05
C SER A 86 3.33 -17.05 -9.15
N SER A 87 2.55 -16.96 -8.06
CA SER A 87 2.75 -15.96 -7.02
C SER A 87 4.15 -16.08 -6.40
N GLU A 88 4.65 -17.29 -6.22
CA GLU A 88 6.01 -17.52 -5.71
C GLU A 88 7.07 -16.95 -6.66
N ARG A 89 6.92 -17.09 -8.00
CA ARG A 89 7.87 -16.56 -8.97
C ARG A 89 7.92 -15.03 -8.92
N ILE A 90 6.77 -14.36 -9.02
CA ILE A 90 6.73 -12.88 -9.00
C ILE A 90 7.20 -12.32 -7.66
N THR A 91 6.87 -12.96 -6.54
CA THR A 91 7.37 -12.59 -5.21
C THR A 91 8.89 -12.71 -5.14
N SER A 92 9.46 -13.80 -5.66
CA SER A 92 10.91 -14.01 -5.70
C SER A 92 11.62 -12.98 -6.59
N ILE A 93 11.02 -12.58 -7.71
CA ILE A 93 11.53 -11.52 -8.58
C ILE A 93 11.65 -10.21 -7.80
N TYR A 94 10.58 -9.79 -7.10
CA TYR A 94 10.61 -8.54 -6.34
C TYR A 94 11.54 -8.60 -5.14
N LEU A 95 11.62 -9.72 -4.41
CA LEU A 95 12.56 -9.86 -3.30
C LEU A 95 14.02 -9.74 -3.75
N LYS A 96 14.39 -10.35 -4.88
CA LYS A 96 15.72 -10.18 -5.49
C LYS A 96 16.00 -8.73 -5.89
N ARG A 97 15.00 -8.03 -6.41
CA ARG A 97 15.13 -6.61 -6.75
C ARG A 97 15.30 -5.74 -5.52
N ILE A 98 14.56 -6.02 -4.45
CA ILE A 98 14.75 -5.34 -3.15
C ILE A 98 16.18 -5.57 -2.65
N GLU A 99 16.65 -6.83 -2.62
CA GLU A 99 18.00 -7.16 -2.20
C GLU A 99 19.07 -6.42 -3.01
N ALA A 100 18.88 -6.28 -4.33
CA ALA A 100 19.84 -5.65 -5.23
C ALA A 100 19.85 -4.12 -5.13
N PHE A 101 18.71 -3.47 -4.92
CA PHE A 101 18.58 -2.01 -5.06
C PHE A 101 18.31 -1.28 -3.75
N ASP A 102 17.72 -1.93 -2.75
CA ASP A 102 17.36 -1.26 -1.50
C ASP A 102 18.55 -0.77 -0.67
N PRO A 103 19.74 -1.39 -0.72
CA PRO A 103 20.94 -0.83 -0.08
C PRO A 103 21.29 0.61 -0.50
N ASP A 104 20.97 0.97 -1.76
CA ASP A 104 21.20 2.31 -2.29
C ASP A 104 19.97 3.22 -2.11
N LEU A 105 18.76 2.66 -2.20
CA LEU A 105 17.50 3.41 -2.19
C LEU A 105 16.92 3.64 -0.80
N ASN A 106 17.16 2.70 0.12
CA ASN A 106 16.62 2.73 1.49
C ASN A 106 15.09 2.92 1.53
N CYS A 107 14.37 2.19 0.66
CA CYS A 107 12.92 2.27 0.54
C CYS A 107 12.18 1.43 1.59
N PHE A 108 12.82 0.34 2.04
CA PHE A 108 12.22 -0.59 2.99
C PHE A 108 12.78 -0.38 4.40
N ALA A 109 11.89 -0.16 5.37
CA ALA A 109 12.22 -0.17 6.79
C ALA A 109 12.40 -1.61 7.29
N THR A 110 11.61 -2.54 6.78
CA THR A 110 11.65 -3.98 7.12
C THR A 110 11.25 -4.80 5.91
N VAL A 111 12.06 -5.76 5.50
CA VAL A 111 11.72 -6.74 4.44
C VAL A 111 11.29 -8.04 5.10
N THR A 112 10.23 -8.69 4.59
CA THR A 112 9.63 -9.89 5.18
C THR A 112 9.65 -11.09 4.23
N PRO A 113 10.82 -11.61 3.81
CA PRO A 113 10.93 -12.61 2.75
C PRO A 113 10.24 -13.93 3.09
N ASP A 114 10.38 -14.42 4.33
CA ASP A 114 9.77 -15.68 4.75
C ASP A 114 8.23 -15.61 4.79
N ILE A 115 7.69 -14.48 5.26
CA ILE A 115 6.26 -14.21 5.25
C ILE A 115 5.77 -14.13 3.81
N ALA A 116 6.46 -13.38 2.95
CA ALA A 116 6.10 -13.20 1.55
C ALA A 116 6.05 -14.53 0.79
N LEU A 117 7.11 -15.34 0.89
CA LEU A 117 7.16 -16.63 0.21
C LEU A 117 6.12 -17.62 0.75
N THR A 118 5.86 -17.61 2.07
CA THR A 118 4.83 -18.46 2.66
C THR A 118 3.44 -18.08 2.16
N GLN A 119 3.13 -16.78 2.11
CA GLN A 119 1.87 -16.27 1.56
C GLN A 119 1.75 -16.58 0.07
N ALA A 120 2.80 -16.36 -0.72
CA ALA A 120 2.80 -16.63 -2.15
C ALA A 120 2.51 -18.10 -2.46
N ARG A 121 3.17 -19.04 -1.78
CA ARG A 121 2.92 -20.50 -1.92
C ARG A 121 1.50 -20.89 -1.53
N ALA A 122 0.94 -20.25 -0.51
CA ALA A 122 -0.45 -20.47 -0.12
C ALA A 122 -1.41 -20.03 -1.22
N MET A 123 -1.15 -18.89 -1.89
CA MET A 123 -1.95 -18.42 -3.03
C MET A 123 -1.85 -19.37 -4.21
N ASP A 124 -0.65 -19.82 -4.57
CA ASP A 124 -0.46 -20.81 -5.62
C ASP A 124 -1.19 -22.14 -5.31
N ALA A 125 -1.22 -22.54 -4.04
CA ALA A 125 -1.96 -23.73 -3.62
C ALA A 125 -3.48 -23.56 -3.74
N LEU A 126 -4.03 -22.38 -3.38
CA LEU A 126 -5.44 -22.06 -3.55
C LEU A 126 -5.84 -22.06 -5.02
N LEU A 127 -5.02 -21.47 -5.89
CA LEU A 127 -5.30 -21.41 -7.32
C LEU A 127 -5.35 -22.84 -7.94
N ARG A 128 -4.40 -23.72 -7.56
CA ARG A 128 -4.42 -25.13 -7.98
C ARG A 128 -5.67 -25.89 -7.55
N GLN A 129 -6.33 -25.45 -6.47
CA GLN A 129 -7.60 -25.98 -5.99
C GLN A 129 -8.82 -25.33 -6.67
N GLY A 130 -8.61 -24.48 -7.69
CA GLY A 130 -9.67 -23.73 -8.39
C GLY A 130 -10.21 -22.53 -7.60
N ARG A 131 -9.52 -22.09 -6.55
CA ARG A 131 -9.92 -20.95 -5.70
C ARG A 131 -9.11 -19.71 -6.06
N TYR A 132 -9.72 -18.80 -6.81
CA TYR A 132 -9.16 -17.49 -7.13
C TYR A 132 -9.86 -16.42 -6.31
N LEU A 133 -9.12 -15.61 -5.56
CA LEU A 133 -9.67 -14.60 -4.63
C LEU A 133 -9.95 -13.25 -5.29
N GLY A 134 -9.54 -13.08 -6.54
CA GLY A 134 -9.74 -11.83 -7.28
C GLY A 134 -8.43 -11.16 -7.70
N PRO A 135 -8.48 -9.87 -8.13
CA PRO A 135 -7.36 -9.22 -8.83
C PRO A 135 -6.07 -9.08 -8.04
N LEU A 136 -6.13 -9.17 -6.73
CA LEU A 136 -4.96 -9.08 -5.86
C LEU A 136 -4.43 -10.44 -5.41
N HIS A 137 -5.05 -11.53 -5.89
CA HIS A 137 -4.63 -12.89 -5.56
C HIS A 137 -3.18 -13.14 -5.98
N GLY A 138 -2.32 -13.36 -4.99
CA GLY A 138 -0.90 -13.63 -5.20
C GLY A 138 -0.06 -12.43 -5.64
N ILE A 139 -0.62 -11.22 -5.61
CA ILE A 139 0.08 -10.00 -6.01
C ILE A 139 0.93 -9.46 -4.86
N PRO A 140 2.26 -9.29 -5.07
CA PRO A 140 3.15 -8.71 -4.07
C PRO A 140 2.91 -7.21 -3.87
N TYR A 141 3.04 -6.74 -2.61
CA TYR A 141 2.93 -5.32 -2.29
C TYR A 141 3.88 -4.91 -1.16
N GLY A 142 4.31 -3.64 -1.18
CA GLY A 142 4.94 -2.97 -0.05
C GLY A 142 3.90 -2.20 0.76
N LEU A 143 4.02 -2.21 2.08
CA LEU A 143 3.09 -1.55 2.99
C LEU A 143 3.77 -0.40 3.72
N LYS A 144 3.15 0.78 3.72
CA LYS A 144 3.70 1.92 4.47
C LYS A 144 3.83 1.57 5.96
N ASP A 145 4.98 1.93 6.55
CA ASP A 145 5.31 1.65 7.95
C ASP A 145 4.44 2.40 8.99
N LEU A 146 3.35 3.02 8.53
CA LEU A 146 2.30 3.61 9.35
C LEU A 146 1.19 2.61 9.73
N PHE A 147 1.10 1.47 9.02
CA PHE A 147 0.05 0.49 9.24
C PHE A 147 0.56 -0.65 10.11
N ASP A 148 -0.02 -0.82 11.28
CA ASP A 148 0.30 -1.91 12.18
C ASP A 148 0.10 -3.26 11.49
N THR A 149 1.11 -4.11 11.60
CA THR A 149 1.13 -5.44 11.01
C THR A 149 1.54 -6.44 12.08
N ALA A 150 0.66 -7.35 12.42
CA ALA A 150 0.90 -8.33 13.47
C ALA A 150 2.16 -9.15 13.21
N GLY A 151 3.07 -9.19 14.18
CA GLY A 151 4.31 -9.94 14.12
C GLY A 151 5.40 -9.31 13.22
N VAL A 152 5.19 -8.10 12.68
CA VAL A 152 6.18 -7.38 11.87
C VAL A 152 6.52 -6.05 12.53
N GLU A 153 7.81 -5.73 12.64
CA GLU A 153 8.23 -4.44 13.18
C GLU A 153 7.56 -3.29 12.43
N THR A 154 6.97 -2.38 13.19
CA THR A 154 6.26 -1.21 12.68
C THR A 154 6.59 -0.01 13.56
N ALA A 155 7.56 0.78 13.13
CA ALA A 155 8.17 1.86 13.91
C ALA A 155 7.61 3.26 13.61
N TRP A 156 6.75 3.40 12.58
CA TRP A 156 6.18 4.69 12.14
C TRP A 156 7.24 5.72 11.75
N GLY A 157 8.45 5.26 11.45
CA GLY A 157 9.61 6.13 11.18
C GLY A 157 10.08 6.92 12.40
N ALA A 158 9.69 6.55 13.63
CA ALA A 158 10.00 7.27 14.85
C ALA A 158 10.86 6.43 15.79
N GLU A 159 11.97 7.02 16.28
CA GLU A 159 12.91 6.34 17.16
C GLU A 159 12.25 5.78 18.43
N ALA A 160 11.22 6.48 18.95
CA ALA A 160 10.48 6.04 20.14
C ALA A 160 9.74 4.71 19.94
N PHE A 161 9.53 4.29 18.70
CA PHE A 161 8.82 3.04 18.37
C PHE A 161 9.73 2.01 17.68
N ARG A 162 11.04 2.23 17.68
CA ARG A 162 12.02 1.27 17.16
C ARG A 162 11.85 -0.08 17.88
N GLY A 163 11.80 -1.17 17.09
CA GLY A 163 11.62 -2.51 17.61
C GLY A 163 10.18 -2.84 18.08
N ARG A 164 9.23 -1.92 17.84
CA ARG A 164 7.83 -2.17 18.16
C ARG A 164 7.23 -3.19 17.19
N VAL A 165 6.73 -4.30 17.72
CA VAL A 165 6.03 -5.33 16.96
C VAL A 165 4.56 -5.37 17.41
N PRO A 166 3.60 -4.94 16.59
CA PRO A 166 2.19 -5.00 16.90
C PRO A 166 1.69 -6.45 17.05
N ASP A 167 0.67 -6.66 17.88
CA ASP A 167 -0.04 -7.92 18.04
C ASP A 167 -1.29 -8.03 17.15
N GLN A 168 -1.70 -6.93 16.52
CA GLN A 168 -2.88 -6.85 15.67
C GLN A 168 -2.58 -6.15 14.35
N ASP A 169 -3.28 -6.59 13.31
CA ASP A 169 -3.24 -5.96 12.01
C ASP A 169 -4.13 -4.71 11.96
N ALA A 170 -3.65 -3.67 11.31
CA ALA A 170 -4.53 -2.61 10.84
C ALA A 170 -5.57 -3.16 9.85
N THR A 171 -6.75 -2.56 9.80
CA THR A 171 -7.87 -3.03 8.95
C THR A 171 -7.46 -3.23 7.48
N ILE A 172 -6.61 -2.37 6.93
CA ILE A 172 -6.14 -2.49 5.54
C ILE A 172 -5.29 -3.74 5.33
N VAL A 173 -4.47 -4.12 6.31
CA VAL A 173 -3.61 -5.32 6.25
C VAL A 173 -4.48 -6.58 6.19
N GLY A 174 -5.50 -6.66 7.06
CA GLY A 174 -6.49 -7.73 7.01
C GLY A 174 -7.19 -7.83 5.66
N LYS A 175 -7.66 -6.70 5.11
CA LYS A 175 -8.33 -6.66 3.81
C LYS A 175 -7.42 -7.10 2.65
N LEU A 176 -6.15 -6.68 2.64
CA LEU A 176 -5.19 -7.10 1.63
C LEU A 176 -4.89 -8.60 1.72
N ARG A 177 -4.71 -9.11 2.94
CA ARG A 177 -4.54 -10.55 3.18
C ARG A 177 -5.75 -11.36 2.70
N ASP A 178 -6.97 -10.92 3.02
CA ASP A 178 -8.20 -11.60 2.62
C ASP A 178 -8.39 -11.57 1.08
N ALA A 179 -7.89 -10.53 0.41
CA ALA A 179 -7.83 -10.45 -1.03
C ALA A 179 -6.70 -11.28 -1.67
N GLY A 180 -5.85 -11.92 -0.86
CA GLY A 180 -4.76 -12.77 -1.29
C GLY A 180 -3.49 -12.04 -1.70
N ALA A 181 -3.32 -10.76 -1.33
CA ALA A 181 -2.09 -10.02 -1.60
C ALA A 181 -0.93 -10.51 -0.70
N VAL A 182 0.30 -10.38 -1.20
CA VAL A 182 1.53 -10.90 -0.59
C VAL A 182 2.38 -9.75 -0.06
N LEU A 183 2.64 -9.72 1.25
CA LEU A 183 3.41 -8.66 1.89
C LEU A 183 4.92 -8.85 1.70
N LEU A 184 5.58 -7.95 0.97
CA LEU A 184 7.03 -7.95 0.79
C LEU A 184 7.78 -7.31 1.97
N GLY A 185 7.15 -6.34 2.62
CA GLY A 185 7.76 -5.58 3.71
C GLY A 185 7.09 -4.23 3.96
N LYS A 186 7.74 -3.46 4.84
CA LYS A 186 7.31 -2.13 5.29
C LYS A 186 8.19 -1.05 4.65
N THR A 187 7.56 0.05 4.16
CA THR A 187 8.24 1.16 3.45
C THR A 187 8.02 2.50 4.14
#